data_fe4a0b0b490ed4f5a9e53a5e96205225
#
_entry.id   fe4a0b0b490ed4f5a9e53a5e96205225
#
_cell.length_a   1.000
_cell.length_b   1.000
_cell.length_c   1.000
_cell.angle_alpha   90.00
_cell.angle_beta   90.00
_cell.angle_gamma   90.00
#
_symmetry.space_group_name_H-M   'P 1'
#
loop_
_entity.id
_entity.type
_entity.pdbx_description
1 polymer ?
#
loop_
_entity_poly.entity_id
_entity_poly.type
_entity_poly.pdbx_seq_one_letter_code
_entity_poly.pdbx_strand_id
1 'polypeptide(L)'
;MLAALASALDGSGPAILPLDPGLPAAALSQTLEAFAPATIETMAGTSTVGVTARANPLPVLADDTAVVIATSGSTGVPKGVQLSAAAMMASAAASLRRIGAGPGERWLCCLPTFHISGIGVLVRSLLTGTDPVLAPAVSPEVLTASGCAHVSLVPTQLRRLLDAGAGPGQVKTVLLGGAAAADSLLTEAGAAGWRVITTYGMSETCGGCVYAGVPLDNVQVRLGSRGQIEIAGPVLFSGYLGQPELTSAALGGGWFHTSDLGQWRADGRLDVRGRADDVINTGGEKVVPGEVEAVLGTCEGVADVVVVGLPDPEWGEAVTAFVVPTDPCGPPQLDRLRSAVREVLPARAAPRKLVFVQEFPLLPSGKPDRAALRQIGVQCA
;
A
#
# COMPACT_ATOMS: atom_id res chain seq x y z
N MET A 1 10.03 19.59 -3.45
CA MET A 1 9.30 18.59 -2.61
C MET A 1 9.82 18.56 -1.17
N LEU A 2 11.09 18.20 -0.87
CA LEU A 2 11.56 18.05 0.53
C LEU A 2 11.44 19.36 1.32
N ALA A 3 11.84 20.49 0.76
CA ALA A 3 11.71 21.81 1.40
C ALA A 3 10.23 22.19 1.65
N ALA A 4 9.36 21.97 0.67
CA ALA A 4 7.92 22.23 0.83
C ALA A 4 7.30 21.33 1.91
N LEU A 5 7.69 20.06 1.96
CA LEU A 5 7.26 19.14 3.02
C LEU A 5 7.75 19.60 4.40
N ALA A 6 9.02 19.99 4.53
CA ALA A 6 9.56 20.49 5.78
C ALA A 6 8.79 21.72 6.29
N SER A 7 8.54 22.70 5.41
CA SER A 7 7.77 23.90 5.74
C SER A 7 6.31 23.61 6.10
N ALA A 8 5.69 22.62 5.44
CA ALA A 8 4.34 22.20 5.80
C ALA A 8 4.29 21.51 7.17
N LEU A 9 5.33 20.73 7.51
CA LEU A 9 5.42 20.03 8.78
C LEU A 9 5.74 20.95 9.98
N ASP A 10 6.51 22.00 9.78
CA ASP A 10 6.83 22.98 10.83
C ASP A 10 5.84 24.15 10.91
N GLY A 11 4.84 24.18 10.02
CA GLY A 11 3.81 25.19 9.97
C GLY A 11 4.24 26.54 9.35
N SER A 12 5.44 26.63 8.77
CA SER A 12 5.93 27.84 8.10
C SER A 12 5.47 27.97 6.64
N GLY A 13 4.93 26.88 6.07
CA GLY A 13 4.44 26.80 4.69
C GLY A 13 3.02 26.25 4.59
N PRO A 14 2.43 26.32 3.38
CA PRO A 14 1.10 25.78 3.13
C PRO A 14 1.07 24.26 3.16
N ALA A 15 -0.11 23.68 3.33
CA ALA A 15 -0.34 22.25 3.09
C ALA A 15 0.01 21.88 1.64
N ILE A 16 0.61 20.73 1.44
CA ILE A 16 1.01 20.24 0.12
C ILE A 16 0.11 19.11 -0.36
N LEU A 17 -0.14 19.09 -1.68
CA LEU A 17 -0.80 17.99 -2.39
C LEU A 17 0.18 17.45 -3.43
N PRO A 18 0.97 16.42 -3.12
CA PRO A 18 1.87 15.81 -4.08
C PRO A 18 1.08 15.08 -5.17
N LEU A 19 1.40 15.34 -6.43
CA LEU A 19 0.74 14.73 -7.57
C LEU A 19 1.75 13.94 -8.43
N ASP A 20 1.25 12.86 -9.03
CA ASP A 20 2.01 12.07 -10.00
C ASP A 20 2.24 12.91 -11.26
N PRO A 21 3.50 13.18 -11.65
CA PRO A 21 3.79 13.90 -12.90
C PRO A 21 3.38 13.12 -14.15
N GLY A 22 3.15 11.83 -14.04
CA GLY A 22 2.69 10.96 -15.13
C GLY A 22 1.17 10.84 -15.25
N LEU A 23 0.39 11.56 -14.44
CA LEU A 23 -1.07 11.52 -14.55
C LEU A 23 -1.54 11.94 -15.94
N PRO A 24 -2.47 11.19 -16.58
CA PRO A 24 -3.15 11.63 -17.78
C PRO A 24 -3.84 12.98 -17.55
N ALA A 25 -3.86 13.84 -18.57
CA ALA A 25 -4.39 15.20 -18.45
C ALA A 25 -5.83 15.25 -17.88
N ALA A 26 -6.69 14.30 -18.26
CA ALA A 26 -8.05 14.20 -17.73
C ALA A 26 -8.08 13.89 -16.22
N ALA A 27 -7.24 12.98 -15.76
CA ALA A 27 -7.14 12.61 -14.34
C ALA A 27 -6.52 13.75 -13.52
N LEU A 28 -5.53 14.45 -14.07
CA LEU A 28 -4.96 15.65 -13.45
C LEU A 28 -6.03 16.74 -13.30
N SER A 29 -6.78 17.06 -14.37
CA SER A 29 -7.87 18.04 -14.32
C SER A 29 -8.92 17.66 -13.27
N GLN A 30 -9.36 16.42 -13.24
CA GLN A 30 -10.31 15.94 -12.25
C GLN A 30 -9.77 16.09 -10.81
N THR A 31 -8.50 15.79 -10.59
CA THR A 31 -7.86 15.93 -9.28
C THR A 31 -7.75 17.40 -8.86
N LEU A 32 -7.34 18.28 -9.78
CA LEU A 32 -7.27 19.71 -9.52
C LEU A 32 -8.64 20.35 -9.28
N GLU A 33 -9.68 19.88 -9.98
CA GLU A 33 -11.06 20.30 -9.73
C GLU A 33 -11.57 19.83 -8.37
N ALA A 34 -11.29 18.59 -7.99
CA ALA A 34 -11.74 18.00 -6.72
C ALA A 34 -11.10 18.69 -5.50
N PHE A 35 -9.82 19.01 -5.56
CA PHE A 35 -9.06 19.51 -4.39
C PHE A 35 -8.77 21.00 -4.45
N ALA A 36 -8.93 21.63 -5.58
CA ALA A 36 -8.84 23.08 -5.76
C ALA A 36 -7.60 23.76 -5.14
N PRO A 37 -6.36 23.28 -5.44
CA PRO A 37 -5.16 23.89 -4.89
C PRO A 37 -5.04 25.37 -5.30
N ALA A 38 -4.48 26.20 -4.43
CA ALA A 38 -4.28 27.63 -4.73
C ALA A 38 -3.16 27.86 -5.76
N THR A 39 -2.10 27.03 -5.67
CA THR A 39 -0.93 27.10 -6.55
C THR A 39 -0.50 25.71 -6.99
N ILE A 40 0.16 25.64 -8.14
CA ILE A 40 0.81 24.43 -8.65
C ILE A 40 2.29 24.75 -8.83
N GLU A 41 3.14 23.94 -8.21
CA GLU A 41 4.58 23.99 -8.42
C GLU A 41 5.02 22.85 -9.34
N THR A 42 5.82 23.18 -10.34
CA THR A 42 6.42 22.22 -11.26
C THR A 42 7.92 22.49 -11.37
N MET A 43 8.66 21.65 -12.06
CA MET A 43 10.08 21.91 -12.37
C MET A 43 10.27 23.18 -13.22
N ALA A 44 9.24 23.63 -13.93
CA ALA A 44 9.25 24.86 -14.75
C ALA A 44 8.94 26.13 -13.93
N GLY A 45 8.52 26.02 -12.68
CA GLY A 45 8.17 27.14 -11.81
C GLY A 45 6.81 26.98 -11.12
N THR A 46 6.40 28.04 -10.43
CA THR A 46 5.11 28.13 -9.71
C THR A 46 4.08 28.87 -10.55
N SER A 47 2.90 28.32 -10.68
CA SER A 47 1.75 28.96 -11.33
C SER A 47 0.56 29.04 -10.37
N THR A 48 -0.15 30.17 -10.40
CA THR A 48 -1.40 30.31 -9.66
C THR A 48 -2.52 29.64 -10.45
N VAL A 49 -3.32 28.80 -9.80
CA VAL A 49 -4.53 28.25 -10.42
C VAL A 49 -5.57 29.33 -10.44
N GLY A 50 -5.89 29.86 -11.62
CA GLY A 50 -6.98 30.84 -11.78
C GLY A 50 -8.29 30.22 -11.29
N VAL A 51 -8.88 30.80 -10.26
CA VAL A 51 -10.22 30.44 -9.78
C VAL A 51 -11.23 30.93 -10.81
N THR A 52 -11.47 30.17 -11.88
CA THR A 52 -12.70 30.35 -12.66
C THR A 52 -13.87 30.04 -11.73
N ALA A 53 -14.90 30.91 -11.75
CA ALA A 53 -16.06 30.83 -10.88
C ALA A 53 -16.57 29.39 -10.71
N ARG A 54 -16.31 28.79 -9.55
CA ARG A 54 -16.72 27.43 -9.24
C ARG A 54 -18.12 27.45 -8.63
N ALA A 55 -18.97 26.55 -9.10
CA ALA A 55 -20.36 26.45 -8.62
C ALA A 55 -20.45 25.87 -7.18
N ASN A 56 -19.37 25.31 -6.65
CA ASN A 56 -19.32 24.69 -5.31
C ASN A 56 -18.36 25.46 -4.38
N PRO A 57 -18.66 25.53 -3.07
CA PRO A 57 -17.70 26.05 -2.11
C PRO A 57 -16.40 25.26 -2.18
N LEU A 58 -15.25 25.95 -2.00
CA LEU A 58 -13.95 25.32 -1.96
C LEU A 58 -13.90 24.33 -0.77
N PRO A 59 -13.27 23.15 -0.93
CA PRO A 59 -13.09 22.24 0.19
C PRO A 59 -12.21 22.90 1.25
N VAL A 60 -12.67 22.87 2.50
CA VAL A 60 -11.94 23.45 3.64
C VAL A 60 -11.01 22.39 4.21
N LEU A 61 -9.72 22.73 4.30
CA LEU A 61 -8.73 21.90 5.01
C LEU A 61 -8.98 21.97 6.53
N ALA A 62 -8.69 20.88 7.22
CA ALA A 62 -8.52 20.94 8.66
C ALA A 62 -7.29 21.81 8.99
N ASP A 63 -7.37 22.59 10.07
CA ASP A 63 -6.41 23.65 10.40
C ASP A 63 -4.96 23.14 10.58
N ASP A 64 -4.77 21.88 10.95
CA ASP A 64 -3.48 21.24 11.18
C ASP A 64 -2.96 20.40 10.00
N THR A 65 -3.64 20.44 8.83
CA THR A 65 -3.26 19.65 7.66
C THR A 65 -1.95 20.14 7.08
N ALA A 66 -0.94 19.23 7.03
CA ALA A 66 0.33 19.48 6.37
C ALA A 66 0.39 18.86 4.97
N VAL A 67 -0.22 17.68 4.79
CA VAL A 67 -0.19 16.94 3.52
C VAL A 67 -1.58 16.41 3.19
N VAL A 68 -1.97 16.51 1.94
CA VAL A 68 -3.15 15.81 1.39
C VAL A 68 -2.64 14.74 0.43
N ILE A 69 -3.02 13.49 0.63
CA ILE A 69 -2.69 12.39 -0.28
C ILE A 69 -3.93 12.06 -1.12
N ALA A 70 -3.80 12.22 -2.44
CA ALA A 70 -4.85 11.78 -3.37
C ALA A 70 -4.83 10.25 -3.47
N THR A 71 -5.97 9.61 -3.21
CA THR A 71 -6.14 8.16 -3.37
C THR A 71 -7.29 7.88 -4.33
N SER A 72 -7.20 6.77 -5.08
CA SER A 72 -8.28 6.33 -5.95
C SER A 72 -9.48 5.91 -5.10
N GLY A 73 -10.59 6.65 -5.22
CA GLY A 73 -11.86 6.23 -4.62
C GLY A 73 -12.47 5.06 -5.39
N SER A 74 -13.16 4.16 -4.70
CA SER A 74 -13.95 3.06 -5.32
C SER A 74 -15.05 3.59 -6.25
N THR A 75 -15.44 4.85 -6.11
CA THR A 75 -16.44 5.56 -6.93
C THR A 75 -15.85 6.27 -8.13
N GLY A 76 -14.55 6.17 -8.38
CA GLY A 76 -13.85 6.89 -9.45
C GLY A 76 -13.52 8.36 -9.13
N VAL A 77 -14.06 8.92 -8.05
CA VAL A 77 -13.70 10.27 -7.59
C VAL A 77 -12.51 10.17 -6.63
N PRO A 78 -11.43 10.94 -6.84
CA PRO A 78 -10.28 10.93 -5.94
C PRO A 78 -10.68 11.36 -4.52
N LYS A 79 -10.15 10.66 -3.50
CA LYS A 79 -10.28 11.02 -2.09
C LYS A 79 -9.01 11.72 -1.64
N GLY A 80 -9.14 12.88 -1.02
CA GLY A 80 -8.03 13.62 -0.41
C GLY A 80 -7.87 13.27 1.06
N VAL A 81 -6.91 12.42 1.40
CA VAL A 81 -6.62 12.06 2.80
C VAL A 81 -5.83 13.18 3.45
N GLN A 82 -6.41 13.85 4.44
CA GLN A 82 -5.79 14.97 5.16
C GLN A 82 -4.92 14.46 6.30
N LEU A 83 -3.63 14.77 6.25
CA LEU A 83 -2.63 14.33 7.23
C LEU A 83 -2.07 15.53 7.97
N SER A 84 -2.20 15.53 9.28
CA SER A 84 -1.60 16.58 10.13
C SER A 84 -0.09 16.38 10.26
N ALA A 85 0.63 17.47 10.51
CA ALA A 85 2.05 17.42 10.83
C ALA A 85 2.32 16.53 12.04
N ALA A 86 1.49 16.64 13.08
CA ALA A 86 1.61 15.83 14.29
C ALA A 86 1.48 14.33 14.01
N ALA A 87 0.49 13.93 13.20
CA ALA A 87 0.28 12.51 12.87
C ALA A 87 1.43 11.95 12.04
N MET A 88 1.93 12.70 11.06
CA MET A 88 3.06 12.29 10.23
C MET A 88 4.34 12.15 11.05
N MET A 89 4.62 13.08 11.94
CA MET A 89 5.78 13.05 12.83
C MET A 89 5.68 11.90 13.84
N ALA A 90 4.48 11.66 14.41
CA ALA A 90 4.23 10.53 15.31
C ALA A 90 4.48 9.19 14.63
N SER A 91 3.95 9.01 13.40
CA SER A 91 4.16 7.79 12.60
C SER A 91 5.65 7.56 12.30
N ALA A 92 6.35 8.59 11.82
CA ALA A 92 7.76 8.48 11.48
C ALA A 92 8.63 8.19 12.71
N ALA A 93 8.38 8.88 13.83
CA ALA A 93 9.12 8.64 15.08
C ALA A 93 8.89 7.22 15.63
N ALA A 94 7.65 6.73 15.62
CA ALA A 94 7.34 5.36 16.05
C ALA A 94 8.00 4.31 15.13
N SER A 95 8.00 4.57 13.80
CA SER A 95 8.71 3.75 12.82
C SER A 95 10.21 3.66 13.11
N LEU A 96 10.89 4.80 13.28
CA LEU A 96 12.32 4.88 13.57
C LEU A 96 12.69 4.13 14.85
N ARG A 97 11.92 4.32 15.93
CA ARG A 97 12.12 3.56 17.19
C ARG A 97 11.98 2.06 16.98
N ARG A 98 10.92 1.63 16.27
CA ARG A 98 10.67 0.20 16.05
C ARG A 98 11.78 -0.51 15.28
N ILE A 99 12.42 0.15 14.33
CA ILE A 99 13.52 -0.45 13.54
C ILE A 99 14.91 -0.22 14.18
N GLY A 100 14.99 0.65 15.17
CA GLY A 100 16.24 1.04 15.82
C GLY A 100 17.08 1.99 14.95
N ALA A 101 16.46 2.79 14.09
CA ALA A 101 17.18 3.78 13.27
C ALA A 101 17.56 4.99 14.11
N GLY A 102 18.83 5.41 13.97
CA GLY A 102 19.41 6.54 14.70
C GLY A 102 19.65 7.78 13.85
N PRO A 103 20.09 8.89 14.50
CA PRO A 103 20.53 10.09 13.81
C PRO A 103 21.65 9.78 12.80
N GLY A 104 21.62 10.47 11.66
CA GLY A 104 22.61 10.30 10.61
C GLY A 104 22.44 9.06 9.72
N GLU A 105 21.49 8.17 10.01
CA GLU A 105 21.22 7.02 9.16
C GLU A 105 20.34 7.42 7.97
N ARG A 106 20.91 7.30 6.77
CA ARG A 106 20.28 7.74 5.52
C ARG A 106 19.28 6.74 4.98
N TRP A 107 18.28 7.27 4.28
CA TRP A 107 17.22 6.52 3.63
C TRP A 107 17.30 6.60 2.11
N LEU A 108 17.12 5.47 1.44
CA LEU A 108 16.86 5.43 0.00
C LEU A 108 15.35 5.53 -0.24
N CYS A 109 14.93 6.55 -1.00
CA CYS A 109 13.57 6.73 -1.48
C CYS A 109 13.49 6.35 -2.95
N CYS A 110 13.01 5.16 -3.23
CA CYS A 110 12.71 4.64 -4.57
C CYS A 110 11.20 4.36 -4.76
N LEU A 111 10.39 4.93 -3.86
CA LEU A 111 8.93 4.90 -3.93
C LEU A 111 8.42 6.28 -4.33
N PRO A 112 7.27 6.33 -5.06
CA PRO A 112 6.71 7.60 -5.50
C PRO A 112 6.39 8.54 -4.33
N THR A 113 6.85 9.79 -4.41
CA THR A 113 6.64 10.81 -3.36
C THR A 113 5.26 11.47 -3.41
N PHE A 114 4.40 11.08 -4.33
CA PHE A 114 2.97 11.41 -4.34
C PHE A 114 2.11 10.34 -3.63
N HIS A 115 2.73 9.28 -3.12
CA HIS A 115 2.13 8.31 -2.21
C HIS A 115 2.71 8.44 -0.81
N ILE A 116 1.91 8.06 0.19
CA ILE A 116 2.33 8.10 1.59
C ILE A 116 3.61 7.28 1.87
N SER A 117 3.86 6.22 1.10
CA SER A 117 5.05 5.40 1.24
C SER A 117 6.35 6.17 0.95
N GLY A 118 6.37 6.98 -0.12
CA GLY A 118 7.50 7.85 -0.44
C GLY A 118 7.59 9.04 0.52
N ILE A 119 6.48 9.73 0.79
CA ILE A 119 6.44 10.81 1.78
C ILE A 119 6.95 10.34 3.14
N GLY A 120 6.55 9.16 3.60
CA GLY A 120 7.04 8.59 4.86
C GLY A 120 8.55 8.39 4.91
N VAL A 121 9.22 8.11 3.78
CA VAL A 121 10.69 8.08 3.71
C VAL A 121 11.26 9.48 3.93
N LEU A 122 10.67 10.50 3.27
CA LEU A 122 11.14 11.89 3.41
C LEU A 122 10.99 12.38 4.86
N VAL A 123 9.86 12.11 5.52
CA VAL A 123 9.64 12.50 6.94
C VAL A 123 10.62 11.79 7.87
N ARG A 124 10.89 10.49 7.68
CA ARG A 124 11.90 9.77 8.46
C ARG A 124 13.30 10.35 8.27
N SER A 125 13.66 10.73 7.03
CA SER A 125 14.93 11.39 6.74
C SER A 125 15.05 12.72 7.46
N LEU A 126 14.02 13.57 7.45
CA LEU A 126 14.00 14.83 8.21
C LEU A 126 14.22 14.59 9.70
N LEU A 127 13.57 13.57 10.29
CA LEU A 127 13.72 13.24 11.71
C LEU A 127 15.10 12.69 12.07
N THR A 128 15.76 11.97 11.16
CA THR A 128 17.14 11.49 11.36
C THR A 128 18.19 12.55 11.07
N GLY A 129 17.77 13.75 10.62
CA GLY A 129 18.66 14.85 10.26
C GLY A 129 19.51 14.56 9.02
N THR A 130 18.96 13.80 8.07
CA THR A 130 19.65 13.40 6.84
C THR A 130 18.88 13.78 5.59
N ASP A 131 19.59 14.04 4.50
CA ASP A 131 18.96 14.14 3.19
C ASP A 131 18.67 12.73 2.64
N PRO A 132 17.42 12.47 2.16
CA PRO A 132 17.10 11.21 1.50
C PRO A 132 17.88 11.08 0.17
N VAL A 133 18.28 9.87 -0.18
CA VAL A 133 18.75 9.57 -1.54
C VAL A 133 17.50 9.24 -2.38
N LEU A 134 17.26 10.05 -3.41
CA LEU A 134 16.12 9.84 -4.31
C LEU A 134 16.57 9.03 -5.53
N ALA A 135 15.82 7.99 -5.87
CA ALA A 135 16.04 7.22 -7.08
C ALA A 135 14.69 6.88 -7.74
N PRO A 136 14.58 6.93 -9.07
CA PRO A 136 13.31 6.62 -9.76
C PRO A 136 12.94 5.14 -9.67
N ALA A 137 13.92 4.27 -9.45
CA ALA A 137 13.75 2.83 -9.26
C ALA A 137 14.87 2.29 -8.39
N VAL A 138 14.67 1.09 -7.83
CA VAL A 138 15.71 0.36 -7.11
C VAL A 138 16.37 -0.67 -8.02
N SER A 139 17.69 -0.78 -7.93
CA SER A 139 18.53 -1.84 -8.51
C SER A 139 19.68 -2.18 -7.56
N PRO A 140 20.43 -3.29 -7.78
CA PRO A 140 21.61 -3.61 -6.99
C PRO A 140 22.66 -2.48 -7.00
N GLU A 141 22.86 -1.83 -8.15
CA GLU A 141 23.80 -0.71 -8.32
C GLU A 141 23.34 0.52 -7.55
N VAL A 142 22.04 0.86 -7.62
CA VAL A 142 21.44 1.99 -6.89
C VAL A 142 21.57 1.77 -5.38
N LEU A 143 21.27 0.57 -4.89
CA LEU A 143 21.44 0.23 -3.47
C LEU A 143 22.88 0.43 -3.02
N THR A 144 23.84 -0.11 -3.76
CA THR A 144 25.27 -0.02 -3.46
C THR A 144 25.76 1.43 -3.49
N ALA A 145 25.42 2.16 -4.56
CA ALA A 145 25.85 3.55 -4.73
C ALA A 145 25.22 4.51 -3.72
N SER A 146 24.00 4.19 -3.23
CA SER A 146 23.27 5.06 -2.28
C SER A 146 23.99 5.20 -0.94
N GLY A 147 24.66 4.14 -0.47
CA GLY A 147 25.24 4.06 0.87
C GLY A 147 24.23 4.22 1.99
N CYS A 148 22.95 3.95 1.72
CA CYS A 148 21.87 4.13 2.68
C CYS A 148 21.74 2.95 3.63
N ALA A 149 21.41 3.26 4.90
CA ALA A 149 21.15 2.24 5.92
C ALA A 149 19.76 1.65 5.83
N HIS A 150 18.80 2.37 5.26
CA HIS A 150 17.39 1.96 5.22
C HIS A 150 16.78 2.20 3.86
N VAL A 151 15.83 1.31 3.48
CA VAL A 151 15.03 1.45 2.27
C VAL A 151 13.60 0.98 2.52
N SER A 152 12.63 1.63 1.88
CA SER A 152 11.25 1.13 1.83
C SER A 152 10.98 0.56 0.44
N LEU A 153 10.44 -0.66 0.39
CA LEU A 153 10.16 -1.40 -0.84
C LEU A 153 8.74 -1.96 -0.86
N VAL A 154 8.26 -2.26 -2.06
CA VAL A 154 7.12 -3.16 -2.27
C VAL A 154 7.61 -4.56 -2.62
N PRO A 155 6.79 -5.62 -2.44
CA PRO A 155 7.23 -7.01 -2.67
C PRO A 155 7.83 -7.26 -4.04
N THR A 156 7.29 -6.67 -5.11
CA THR A 156 7.81 -6.80 -6.47
C THR A 156 9.22 -6.21 -6.64
N GLN A 157 9.55 -5.14 -5.92
CA GLN A 157 10.89 -4.56 -5.93
C GLN A 157 11.90 -5.45 -5.21
N LEU A 158 11.50 -6.01 -4.05
CA LEU A 158 12.35 -6.96 -3.32
C LEU A 158 12.58 -8.23 -4.14
N ARG A 159 11.56 -8.78 -4.81
CA ARG A 159 11.68 -9.92 -5.72
C ARG A 159 12.71 -9.65 -6.80
N ARG A 160 12.60 -8.52 -7.53
CA ARG A 160 13.56 -8.13 -8.57
C ARG A 160 14.99 -8.02 -8.08
N LEU A 161 15.21 -7.55 -6.85
CA LEU A 161 16.55 -7.50 -6.24
C LEU A 161 17.09 -8.90 -5.96
N LEU A 162 16.28 -9.81 -5.44
CA LEU A 162 16.68 -11.19 -5.18
C LEU A 162 16.97 -11.93 -6.48
N ASP A 163 16.12 -11.80 -7.50
CA ASP A 163 16.30 -12.40 -8.83
C ASP A 163 17.61 -11.91 -9.51
N ALA A 164 18.00 -10.65 -9.23
CA ALA A 164 19.28 -10.11 -9.67
C ALA A 164 20.48 -10.52 -8.78
N GLY A 165 20.27 -11.40 -7.78
CA GLY A 165 21.31 -11.85 -6.87
C GLY A 165 21.83 -10.78 -5.91
N ALA A 166 21.05 -9.71 -5.67
CA ALA A 166 21.46 -8.64 -4.77
C ALA A 166 21.45 -9.08 -3.30
N GLY A 167 22.53 -8.83 -2.59
CA GLY A 167 22.59 -8.88 -1.14
C GLY A 167 22.29 -7.52 -0.51
N PRO A 168 22.14 -7.46 0.84
CA PRO A 168 21.78 -6.22 1.55
C PRO A 168 22.87 -5.15 1.51
N GLY A 169 24.14 -5.50 1.28
CA GLY A 169 25.24 -4.54 1.30
C GLY A 169 25.29 -3.76 2.63
N GLN A 170 25.14 -2.42 2.56
CA GLN A 170 25.09 -1.54 3.73
C GLN A 170 23.67 -1.34 4.30
N VAL A 171 22.64 -1.88 3.63
CA VAL A 171 21.24 -1.74 4.06
C VAL A 171 21.01 -2.56 5.33
N LYS A 172 20.73 -1.88 6.42
CA LYS A 172 20.41 -2.49 7.72
C LYS A 172 18.98 -2.98 7.83
N THR A 173 18.04 -2.31 7.14
CA THR A 173 16.63 -2.64 7.23
C THR A 173 15.87 -2.30 5.95
N VAL A 174 15.05 -3.24 5.50
CA VAL A 174 14.02 -3.04 4.49
C VAL A 174 12.67 -2.95 5.17
N LEU A 175 11.95 -1.85 4.98
CA LEU A 175 10.51 -1.77 5.30
C LEU A 175 9.72 -2.23 4.07
N LEU A 176 9.08 -3.38 4.18
CA LEU A 176 8.33 -3.99 3.08
C LEU A 176 6.84 -3.78 3.29
N GLY A 177 6.19 -3.09 2.38
CA GLY A 177 4.78 -2.77 2.51
C GLY A 177 4.08 -2.56 1.18
N GLY A 178 2.86 -2.02 1.26
CA GLY A 178 2.06 -1.71 0.08
C GLY A 178 1.22 -2.89 -0.43
N ALA A 179 1.68 -4.12 -0.30
CA ALA A 179 0.94 -5.34 -0.62
C ALA A 179 1.34 -6.47 0.35
N ALA A 180 0.59 -7.56 0.36
CA ALA A 180 0.99 -8.78 1.05
C ALA A 180 2.28 -9.34 0.43
N ALA A 181 3.18 -9.83 1.27
CA ALA A 181 4.41 -10.49 0.83
C ALA A 181 4.25 -12.00 1.06
N ALA A 182 4.58 -12.80 0.04
CA ALA A 182 4.58 -14.25 0.17
C ALA A 182 5.64 -14.70 1.20
N ASP A 183 5.35 -15.71 2.00
CA ASP A 183 6.28 -16.25 2.99
C ASP A 183 7.56 -16.78 2.33
N SER A 184 7.46 -17.31 1.10
CA SER A 184 8.60 -17.73 0.31
C SER A 184 9.56 -16.58 0.00
N LEU A 185 9.03 -15.40 -0.38
CA LEU A 185 9.82 -14.19 -0.61
C LEU A 185 10.56 -13.75 0.65
N LEU A 186 9.89 -13.78 1.81
CA LEU A 186 10.49 -13.40 3.08
C LEU A 186 11.57 -14.39 3.54
N THR A 187 11.34 -15.68 3.31
CA THR A 187 12.30 -16.76 3.63
C THR A 187 13.56 -16.62 2.77
N GLU A 188 13.39 -16.42 1.46
CA GLU A 188 14.50 -16.23 0.52
C GLU A 188 15.29 -14.97 0.84
N ALA A 189 14.62 -13.86 1.11
CA ALA A 189 15.28 -12.61 1.51
C ALA A 189 16.09 -12.81 2.80
N GLY A 190 15.52 -13.51 3.80
CA GLY A 190 16.23 -13.86 5.03
C GLY A 190 17.47 -14.72 4.78
N ALA A 191 17.37 -15.74 3.92
CA ALA A 191 18.50 -16.58 3.52
C ALA A 191 19.59 -15.79 2.79
N ALA A 192 19.22 -14.77 2.01
CA ALA A 192 20.15 -13.84 1.36
C ALA A 192 20.72 -12.75 2.32
N GLY A 193 20.37 -12.80 3.61
CA GLY A 193 20.90 -11.91 4.65
C GLY A 193 20.14 -10.59 4.83
N TRP A 194 18.99 -10.41 4.16
CA TRP A 194 18.18 -9.20 4.30
C TRP A 194 17.41 -9.19 5.63
N ARG A 195 17.45 -8.07 6.34
CA ARG A 195 16.53 -7.80 7.46
C ARG A 195 15.29 -7.11 6.93
N VAL A 196 14.27 -7.90 6.61
CA VAL A 196 12.99 -7.40 6.11
C VAL A 196 12.00 -7.28 7.26
N ILE A 197 11.33 -6.14 7.37
CA ILE A 197 10.24 -5.91 8.30
C ILE A 197 8.99 -5.60 7.47
N THR A 198 8.00 -6.49 7.52
CA THR A 198 6.72 -6.27 6.85
C THR A 198 5.94 -5.17 7.56
N THR A 199 5.24 -4.34 6.79
CA THR A 199 4.45 -3.23 7.32
C THR A 199 3.02 -3.26 6.80
N TYR A 200 2.06 -3.04 7.69
CA TYR A 200 0.66 -2.82 7.34
C TYR A 200 0.26 -1.40 7.73
N GLY A 201 -0.46 -0.77 6.85
CA GLY A 201 -0.99 0.59 6.98
C GLY A 201 -1.38 1.19 5.63
N MET A 202 -1.87 2.41 5.65
CA MET A 202 -2.43 3.09 4.49
C MET A 202 -2.25 4.60 4.60
N SER A 203 -2.77 5.37 3.65
CA SER A 203 -2.68 6.83 3.72
C SER A 203 -3.30 7.38 4.99
N GLU A 204 -4.44 6.82 5.40
CA GLU A 204 -5.21 7.21 6.59
C GLU A 204 -4.49 6.96 7.93
N THR A 205 -3.41 6.19 7.91
CA THR A 205 -2.55 5.91 9.08
C THR A 205 -1.13 6.48 8.93
N CYS A 206 -0.94 7.50 8.08
CA CYS A 206 0.37 8.07 7.75
C CYS A 206 1.39 7.00 7.28
N GLY A 207 0.92 5.96 6.60
CA GLY A 207 1.71 4.81 6.17
C GLY A 207 1.64 3.63 7.12
N GLY A 208 2.71 2.83 7.21
CA GLY A 208 2.74 1.63 8.04
C GLY A 208 2.60 1.96 9.53
N CYS A 209 1.62 1.35 10.19
CA CYS A 209 1.33 1.51 11.62
C CYS A 209 1.39 0.17 12.40
N VAL A 210 1.50 -0.97 11.71
CA VAL A 210 1.74 -2.30 12.29
C VAL A 210 2.95 -2.92 11.59
N TYR A 211 3.98 -3.29 12.35
CA TYR A 211 5.23 -3.84 11.83
C TYR A 211 5.40 -5.28 12.29
N ALA A 212 5.61 -6.20 11.34
CA ALA A 212 5.68 -7.64 11.58
C ALA A 212 4.51 -8.15 12.45
N GLY A 213 3.30 -7.64 12.20
CA GLY A 213 2.08 -7.98 12.94
C GLY A 213 1.93 -7.31 14.30
N VAL A 214 2.88 -6.46 14.73
CA VAL A 214 2.83 -5.77 16.02
C VAL A 214 2.57 -4.29 15.81
N PRO A 215 1.53 -3.70 16.43
CA PRO A 215 1.27 -2.26 16.34
C PRO A 215 2.48 -1.43 16.78
N LEU A 216 2.69 -0.29 16.15
CA LEU A 216 3.71 0.67 16.57
C LEU A 216 3.34 1.30 17.91
N ASP A 217 4.30 1.98 18.55
CA ASP A 217 4.08 2.67 19.82
C ASP A 217 2.93 3.67 19.72
N ASN A 218 2.03 3.65 20.70
CA ASN A 218 0.82 4.45 20.78
C ASN A 218 -0.23 4.16 19.68
N VAL A 219 -0.05 3.14 18.88
CA VAL A 219 -1.06 2.63 17.96
C VAL A 219 -1.81 1.49 18.62
N GLN A 220 -3.12 1.54 18.58
CA GLN A 220 -4.00 0.49 19.05
C GLN A 220 -4.70 -0.14 17.86
N VAL A 221 -4.83 -1.46 17.89
CA VAL A 221 -5.56 -2.22 16.88
C VAL A 221 -6.55 -3.13 17.58
N ARG A 222 -7.78 -3.14 17.11
CA ARG A 222 -8.79 -4.12 17.52
C ARG A 222 -9.49 -4.69 16.29
N LEU A 223 -10.16 -5.79 16.48
CA LEU A 223 -11.01 -6.40 15.47
C LEU A 223 -12.48 -6.14 15.83
N GLY A 224 -13.15 -5.44 14.94
CA GLY A 224 -14.59 -5.20 14.99
C GLY A 224 -15.39 -6.42 14.54
N SER A 225 -16.64 -6.18 14.17
CA SER A 225 -17.50 -7.24 13.66
C SER A 225 -16.91 -7.88 12.40
N ARG A 226 -17.00 -9.21 12.29
CA ARG A 226 -16.51 -10.00 11.15
C ARG A 226 -14.99 -9.89 10.91
N GLY A 227 -14.21 -9.50 11.92
CA GLY A 227 -12.75 -9.37 11.78
C GLY A 227 -12.30 -8.09 11.09
N GLN A 228 -13.13 -7.07 10.98
CA GLN A 228 -12.73 -5.76 10.46
C GLN A 228 -11.64 -5.15 11.34
N ILE A 229 -10.54 -4.72 10.71
CA ILE A 229 -9.46 -4.06 11.42
C ILE A 229 -9.86 -2.63 11.75
N GLU A 230 -9.78 -2.26 13.02
CA GLU A 230 -9.99 -0.91 13.50
C GLU A 230 -8.72 -0.40 14.18
N ILE A 231 -8.33 0.85 13.88
CA ILE A 231 -7.07 1.43 14.31
C ILE A 231 -7.33 2.73 15.07
N ALA A 232 -6.63 2.91 16.19
CA ALA A 232 -6.63 4.16 16.94
C ALA A 232 -5.20 4.60 17.25
N GLY A 233 -5.00 5.90 17.47
CA GLY A 233 -3.71 6.46 17.86
C GLY A 233 -3.37 7.76 17.13
N PRO A 234 -2.21 8.33 17.45
CA PRO A 234 -1.80 9.64 16.93
C PRO A 234 -1.41 9.65 15.45
N VAL A 235 -1.43 8.49 14.80
CA VAL A 235 -1.07 8.32 13.38
C VAL A 235 -2.24 8.51 12.43
N LEU A 236 -3.45 8.73 12.96
CA LEU A 236 -4.67 8.80 12.15
C LEU A 236 -4.77 10.12 11.39
N PHE A 237 -5.37 10.05 10.23
CA PHE A 237 -5.72 11.20 9.39
C PHE A 237 -6.81 12.06 10.04
N SER A 238 -6.90 13.34 9.63
CA SER A 238 -7.92 14.26 10.12
C SER A 238 -9.28 14.09 9.43
N GLY A 239 -9.31 13.45 8.27
CA GLY A 239 -10.51 13.18 7.48
C GLY A 239 -10.26 13.22 5.98
N TYR A 240 -11.34 13.05 5.22
CA TYR A 240 -11.33 13.17 3.76
C TYR A 240 -11.73 14.59 3.35
N LEU A 241 -10.87 15.25 2.58
CA LEU A 241 -11.06 16.64 2.15
C LEU A 241 -12.38 16.81 1.40
N GLY A 242 -13.23 17.70 1.90
CA GLY A 242 -14.55 17.99 1.30
C GLY A 242 -15.58 16.86 1.38
N GLN A 243 -15.33 15.80 2.18
CA GLN A 243 -16.22 14.63 2.29
C GLN A 243 -16.54 14.31 3.76
N PRO A 244 -17.32 15.15 4.46
CA PRO A 244 -17.59 15.00 5.89
C PRO A 244 -18.38 13.71 6.22
N GLU A 245 -19.32 13.28 5.38
CA GLU A 245 -20.10 12.06 5.59
C GLU A 245 -19.19 10.83 5.50
N LEU A 246 -18.29 10.78 4.50
CA LEU A 246 -17.31 9.70 4.39
C LEU A 246 -16.34 9.69 5.57
N THR A 247 -15.93 10.88 6.04
CA THR A 247 -15.09 11.02 7.22
C THR A 247 -15.79 10.46 8.46
N SER A 248 -17.04 10.86 8.70
CA SER A 248 -17.83 10.39 9.84
C SER A 248 -18.11 8.89 9.80
N ALA A 249 -18.26 8.31 8.60
CA ALA A 249 -18.41 6.86 8.44
C ALA A 249 -17.10 6.10 8.71
N ALA A 250 -15.95 6.71 8.39
CA ALA A 250 -14.65 6.08 8.57
C ALA A 250 -14.05 6.30 9.97
N LEU A 251 -14.34 7.44 10.61
CA LEU A 251 -13.81 7.81 11.92
C LEU A 251 -14.95 7.88 12.95
N GLY A 252 -14.93 6.99 13.93
CA GLY A 252 -15.93 6.92 14.97
C GLY A 252 -15.34 6.57 16.33
N GLY A 253 -15.67 7.36 17.38
CA GLY A 253 -15.21 7.08 18.75
C GLY A 253 -13.69 7.03 18.93
N GLY A 254 -12.93 7.74 18.11
CA GLY A 254 -11.47 7.73 18.12
C GLY A 254 -10.84 6.56 17.35
N TRP A 255 -11.63 5.77 16.63
CA TRP A 255 -11.20 4.64 15.82
C TRP A 255 -11.42 4.90 14.34
N PHE A 256 -10.44 4.51 13.55
CA PHE A 256 -10.57 4.40 12.10
C PHE A 256 -11.02 2.99 11.72
N HIS A 257 -12.17 2.90 11.08
CA HIS A 257 -12.77 1.66 10.59
C HIS A 257 -12.25 1.39 9.17
N THR A 258 -11.30 0.46 9.06
CA THR A 258 -10.72 0.13 7.76
C THR A 258 -11.66 -0.76 6.96
N SER A 259 -11.42 -0.91 5.64
CA SER A 259 -12.03 -1.99 4.84
C SER A 259 -11.25 -3.30 4.90
N ASP A 260 -10.21 -3.39 5.73
CA ASP A 260 -9.36 -4.57 5.80
C ASP A 260 -9.87 -5.55 6.86
N LEU A 261 -9.71 -6.83 6.59
CA LEU A 261 -10.04 -7.93 7.48
C LEU A 261 -8.78 -8.54 8.06
N GLY A 262 -8.82 -8.92 9.32
CA GLY A 262 -7.69 -9.52 10.01
C GLY A 262 -8.10 -10.50 11.09
N GLN A 263 -7.11 -11.15 11.64
CA GLN A 263 -7.23 -12.00 12.83
C GLN A 263 -5.98 -11.87 13.70
N TRP A 264 -6.13 -12.15 14.98
CA TRP A 264 -4.98 -12.30 15.87
C TRP A 264 -4.44 -13.73 15.78
N ARG A 265 -3.13 -13.86 15.56
CA ARG A 265 -2.43 -15.13 15.70
C ARG A 265 -2.29 -15.52 17.17
N ALA A 266 -1.98 -16.78 17.46
CA ALA A 266 -1.75 -17.25 18.81
C ALA A 266 -0.58 -16.55 19.54
N ASP A 267 0.39 -16.03 18.78
CA ASP A 267 1.52 -15.25 19.29
C ASP A 267 1.21 -13.75 19.50
N GLY A 268 -0.06 -13.37 19.36
CA GLY A 268 -0.53 -11.99 19.55
C GLY A 268 -0.25 -11.05 18.37
N ARG A 269 0.20 -11.54 17.24
CA ARG A 269 0.44 -10.75 16.03
C ARG A 269 -0.81 -10.62 15.18
N LEU A 270 -1.02 -9.43 14.62
CA LEU A 270 -2.06 -9.21 13.63
C LEU A 270 -1.68 -9.89 12.31
N ASP A 271 -2.61 -10.68 11.80
CA ASP A 271 -2.57 -11.28 10.46
C ASP A 271 -3.64 -10.61 9.60
N VAL A 272 -3.22 -9.90 8.55
CA VAL A 272 -4.12 -9.20 7.62
C VAL A 272 -4.56 -10.19 6.55
N ARG A 273 -5.86 -10.47 6.48
CA ARG A 273 -6.44 -11.51 5.62
C ARG A 273 -6.83 -11.01 4.22
N GLY A 274 -7.11 -9.73 4.09
CA GLY A 274 -7.51 -9.11 2.83
C GLY A 274 -8.49 -7.97 3.03
N ARG A 275 -9.17 -7.56 1.96
CA ARG A 275 -10.15 -6.48 1.98
C ARG A 275 -11.57 -7.00 1.95
N ALA A 276 -12.45 -6.37 2.70
CA ALA A 276 -13.88 -6.65 2.67
C ALA A 276 -14.50 -6.34 1.30
N ASP A 277 -13.97 -5.31 0.61
CA ASP A 277 -14.41 -4.88 -0.72
C ASP A 277 -14.02 -5.88 -1.83
N ASP A 278 -12.98 -6.69 -1.60
CA ASP A 278 -12.50 -7.70 -2.56
C ASP A 278 -13.10 -9.09 -2.33
N VAL A 279 -13.96 -9.25 -1.30
CA VAL A 279 -14.59 -10.53 -0.97
C VAL A 279 -15.39 -11.06 -2.16
N ILE A 280 -15.09 -12.29 -2.57
CA ILE A 280 -15.75 -12.98 -3.68
C ILE A 280 -17.01 -13.66 -3.15
N ASN A 281 -18.16 -13.40 -3.81
CA ASN A 281 -19.42 -14.02 -3.46
C ASN A 281 -19.68 -15.22 -4.39
N THR A 282 -19.28 -16.41 -3.96
CA THR A 282 -19.38 -17.64 -4.76
C THR A 282 -20.38 -18.61 -4.15
N GLY A 283 -21.46 -18.91 -4.89
CA GLY A 283 -22.49 -19.84 -4.41
C GLY A 283 -23.20 -19.39 -3.12
N GLY A 284 -23.34 -18.08 -2.90
CA GLY A 284 -23.92 -17.51 -1.68
C GLY A 284 -22.96 -17.44 -0.48
N GLU A 285 -21.74 -17.86 -0.64
CA GLU A 285 -20.72 -17.82 0.42
C GLU A 285 -19.61 -16.83 0.10
N LYS A 286 -18.98 -16.30 1.15
CA LYS A 286 -17.95 -15.28 1.05
C LYS A 286 -16.55 -15.89 1.13
N VAL A 287 -15.71 -15.60 0.15
CA VAL A 287 -14.31 -16.01 0.08
C VAL A 287 -13.42 -14.76 0.10
N VAL A 288 -12.49 -14.71 1.03
CA VAL A 288 -11.48 -13.63 1.10
C VAL A 288 -10.31 -14.01 0.20
N PRO A 289 -10.04 -13.24 -0.90
CA PRO A 289 -8.98 -13.60 -1.86
C PRO A 289 -7.61 -13.81 -1.21
N GLY A 290 -7.23 -12.95 -0.26
CA GLY A 290 -5.94 -13.02 0.41
C GLY A 290 -5.71 -14.34 1.15
N GLU A 291 -6.74 -14.99 1.67
CA GLU A 291 -6.61 -16.31 2.30
C GLU A 291 -6.26 -17.39 1.27
N VAL A 292 -6.86 -17.31 0.10
CA VAL A 292 -6.56 -18.24 -1.00
C VAL A 292 -5.16 -17.98 -1.56
N GLU A 293 -4.80 -16.70 -1.74
CA GLU A 293 -3.47 -16.28 -2.18
C GLU A 293 -2.38 -16.77 -1.24
N ALA A 294 -2.59 -16.66 0.07
CA ALA A 294 -1.64 -17.14 1.08
C ALA A 294 -1.36 -18.63 0.95
N VAL A 295 -2.38 -19.45 0.69
CA VAL A 295 -2.20 -20.91 0.48
C VAL A 295 -1.53 -21.18 -0.86
N LEU A 296 -2.01 -20.58 -1.95
CA LEU A 296 -1.49 -20.81 -3.29
C LEU A 296 -0.04 -20.35 -3.44
N GLY A 297 0.36 -19.29 -2.77
CA GLY A 297 1.73 -18.78 -2.76
C GLY A 297 2.75 -19.73 -2.13
N THR A 298 2.31 -20.75 -1.36
CA THR A 298 3.18 -21.79 -0.83
C THR A 298 3.30 -23.01 -1.75
N CYS A 299 2.50 -23.08 -2.82
CA CYS A 299 2.48 -24.22 -3.71
C CYS A 299 3.69 -24.21 -4.64
N GLU A 300 4.28 -25.39 -4.84
CA GLU A 300 5.34 -25.57 -5.83
C GLU A 300 4.87 -25.18 -7.23
N GLY A 301 5.70 -24.45 -7.96
CA GLY A 301 5.40 -23.97 -9.32
C GLY A 301 4.72 -22.59 -9.33
N VAL A 302 4.40 -21.99 -8.18
CA VAL A 302 3.81 -20.66 -8.05
C VAL A 302 4.90 -19.67 -7.62
N ALA A 303 5.25 -18.72 -8.49
CA ALA A 303 6.15 -17.62 -8.16
C ALA A 303 5.39 -16.47 -7.49
N ASP A 304 4.18 -16.15 -8.02
CA ASP A 304 3.30 -15.13 -7.46
C ASP A 304 1.84 -15.44 -7.84
N VAL A 305 0.87 -14.96 -7.05
CA VAL A 305 -0.54 -15.25 -7.26
C VAL A 305 -1.44 -14.10 -6.82
N VAL A 306 -2.46 -13.82 -7.62
CA VAL A 306 -3.55 -12.89 -7.30
C VAL A 306 -4.88 -13.59 -7.57
N VAL A 307 -5.81 -13.50 -6.62
CA VAL A 307 -7.13 -14.13 -6.72
C VAL A 307 -8.21 -13.08 -6.85
N VAL A 308 -9.09 -13.23 -7.82
CA VAL A 308 -10.25 -12.34 -8.03
C VAL A 308 -11.51 -13.15 -8.28
N GLY A 309 -12.67 -12.54 -8.03
CA GLY A 309 -13.96 -13.04 -8.48
C GLY A 309 -14.20 -12.64 -9.93
N LEU A 310 -14.53 -13.60 -10.79
CA LEU A 310 -15.02 -13.34 -12.13
C LEU A 310 -16.50 -13.72 -12.22
N PRO A 311 -17.31 -12.99 -13.02
CA PRO A 311 -18.72 -13.35 -13.22
C PRO A 311 -18.87 -14.80 -13.65
N ASP A 312 -19.79 -15.51 -13.05
CA ASP A 312 -20.08 -16.91 -13.32
C ASP A 312 -21.59 -17.17 -13.22
N PRO A 313 -22.21 -17.80 -14.24
CA PRO A 313 -23.67 -17.97 -14.29
C PRO A 313 -24.22 -18.93 -13.22
N GLU A 314 -23.42 -19.87 -12.73
CA GLU A 314 -23.83 -20.85 -11.71
C GLU A 314 -23.55 -20.33 -10.29
N TRP A 315 -22.39 -19.65 -10.09
CA TRP A 315 -21.88 -19.31 -8.77
C TRP A 315 -22.02 -17.83 -8.42
N GLY A 316 -22.49 -16.99 -9.35
CA GLY A 316 -22.44 -15.54 -9.25
C GLY A 316 -21.04 -15.02 -9.53
N GLU A 317 -20.05 -15.45 -8.72
CA GLU A 317 -18.64 -15.23 -8.99
C GLU A 317 -17.84 -16.53 -8.86
N ALA A 318 -16.96 -16.79 -9.81
CA ALA A 318 -15.99 -17.88 -9.75
C ALA A 318 -14.68 -17.39 -9.14
N VAL A 319 -14.19 -18.07 -8.12
CA VAL A 319 -12.85 -17.84 -7.57
C VAL A 319 -11.82 -18.17 -8.67
N THR A 320 -11.10 -17.15 -9.14
CA THR A 320 -10.14 -17.28 -10.24
C THR A 320 -8.76 -16.87 -9.77
N ALA A 321 -7.79 -17.77 -9.91
CA ALA A 321 -6.40 -17.50 -9.57
C ALA A 321 -5.61 -17.10 -10.83
N PHE A 322 -4.99 -15.91 -10.79
CA PHE A 322 -3.99 -15.48 -11.74
C PHE A 322 -2.63 -15.85 -11.16
N VAL A 323 -1.85 -16.62 -11.90
CA VAL A 323 -0.58 -17.18 -11.41
C VAL A 323 0.56 -16.78 -12.32
N VAL A 324 1.64 -16.31 -11.73
CA VAL A 324 2.95 -16.25 -12.36
C VAL A 324 3.66 -17.56 -12.02
N PRO A 325 3.91 -18.45 -12.98
CA PRO A 325 4.57 -19.73 -12.71
C PRO A 325 6.07 -19.55 -12.52
N THR A 326 6.70 -20.39 -11.68
CA THR A 326 8.17 -20.43 -11.53
C THR A 326 8.85 -20.95 -12.81
N ASP A 327 8.18 -21.86 -13.51
CA ASP A 327 8.60 -22.37 -14.82
C ASP A 327 7.44 -22.18 -15.81
N PRO A 328 7.56 -21.27 -16.79
CA PRO A 328 6.53 -21.07 -17.82
C PRO A 328 6.26 -22.31 -18.67
N CYS A 329 7.23 -23.24 -18.80
CA CYS A 329 7.10 -24.47 -19.57
C CYS A 329 6.42 -25.60 -18.78
N GLY A 330 6.40 -25.50 -17.45
CA GLY A 330 5.83 -26.49 -16.53
C GLY A 330 4.89 -25.86 -15.50
N PRO A 331 3.84 -25.14 -15.92
CA PRO A 331 2.99 -24.42 -14.96
C PRO A 331 2.22 -25.41 -14.05
N PRO A 332 1.86 -24.99 -12.81
CA PRO A 332 1.14 -25.84 -11.88
C PRO A 332 -0.27 -26.17 -12.40
N GLN A 333 -0.74 -27.38 -12.11
CA GLN A 333 -2.07 -27.81 -12.55
C GLN A 333 -3.16 -27.32 -11.58
N LEU A 334 -4.34 -26.97 -12.12
CA LEU A 334 -5.48 -26.48 -11.36
C LEU A 334 -5.86 -27.44 -10.21
N ASP A 335 -5.94 -28.74 -10.48
CA ASP A 335 -6.36 -29.73 -9.47
C ASP A 335 -5.39 -29.83 -8.30
N ARG A 336 -4.09 -29.66 -8.53
CA ARG A 336 -3.08 -29.61 -7.46
C ARG A 336 -3.30 -28.38 -6.57
N LEU A 337 -3.49 -27.21 -7.17
CA LEU A 337 -3.75 -25.97 -6.45
C LEU A 337 -5.09 -26.01 -5.68
N ARG A 338 -6.12 -26.60 -6.29
CA ARG A 338 -7.42 -26.83 -5.63
C ARG A 338 -7.30 -27.75 -4.42
N SER A 339 -6.52 -28.82 -4.53
CA SER A 339 -6.29 -29.75 -3.42
C SER A 339 -5.61 -29.04 -2.25
N ALA A 340 -4.56 -28.29 -2.50
CA ALA A 340 -3.87 -27.51 -1.47
C ALA A 340 -4.80 -26.54 -0.74
N VAL A 341 -5.65 -25.83 -1.49
CA VAL A 341 -6.63 -24.92 -0.85
C VAL A 341 -7.65 -25.69 0.00
N ARG A 342 -8.15 -26.84 -0.48
CA ARG A 342 -9.15 -27.65 0.26
C ARG A 342 -8.62 -28.29 1.53
N GLU A 343 -7.32 -28.48 1.67
CA GLU A 343 -6.68 -28.97 2.89
C GLU A 343 -6.72 -27.93 4.02
N VAL A 344 -6.76 -26.65 3.70
CA VAL A 344 -6.62 -25.54 4.68
C VAL A 344 -7.89 -24.71 4.78
N LEU A 345 -8.61 -24.53 3.66
CA LEU A 345 -9.78 -23.65 3.55
C LEU A 345 -11.04 -24.45 3.12
N PRO A 346 -12.22 -23.92 3.35
CA PRO A 346 -13.46 -24.54 2.84
C PRO A 346 -13.39 -24.78 1.33
N ALA A 347 -13.99 -25.89 0.87
CA ALA A 347 -13.90 -26.33 -0.53
C ALA A 347 -14.34 -25.27 -1.57
N ARG A 348 -15.22 -24.34 -1.19
CA ARG A 348 -15.68 -23.22 -2.02
C ARG A 348 -14.61 -22.18 -2.31
N ALA A 349 -13.60 -22.07 -1.44
CA ALA A 349 -12.45 -21.18 -1.62
C ALA A 349 -11.48 -21.68 -2.69
N ALA A 350 -11.55 -22.96 -3.06
CA ALA A 350 -10.68 -23.52 -4.08
C ALA A 350 -10.97 -22.88 -5.45
N PRO A 351 -9.91 -22.43 -6.16
CA PRO A 351 -10.07 -21.76 -7.44
C PRO A 351 -10.79 -22.63 -8.45
N ARG A 352 -11.70 -22.05 -9.20
CA ARG A 352 -12.44 -22.72 -10.29
C ARG A 352 -11.75 -22.54 -11.62
N LYS A 353 -11.04 -21.41 -11.77
CA LYS A 353 -10.30 -21.05 -12.97
C LYS A 353 -8.87 -20.69 -12.60
N LEU A 354 -7.98 -20.98 -13.54
CA LEU A 354 -6.55 -20.66 -13.45
C LEU A 354 -6.15 -19.93 -14.71
N VAL A 355 -5.54 -18.76 -14.55
CA VAL A 355 -5.01 -17.96 -15.66
C VAL A 355 -3.53 -17.73 -15.41
N PHE A 356 -2.70 -18.13 -16.37
CA PHE A 356 -1.26 -17.89 -16.30
C PHE A 356 -0.92 -16.55 -16.93
N VAL A 357 -0.08 -15.78 -16.23
CA VAL A 357 0.42 -14.49 -16.68
C VAL A 357 1.94 -14.44 -16.50
N GLN A 358 2.63 -13.67 -17.30
CA GLN A 358 4.07 -13.46 -17.14
C GLN A 358 4.36 -12.50 -15.98
N GLU A 359 3.54 -11.47 -15.84
CA GLU A 359 3.56 -10.50 -14.76
C GLU A 359 2.16 -9.94 -14.52
N PHE A 360 1.91 -9.41 -13.32
CA PHE A 360 0.66 -8.74 -13.04
C PHE A 360 0.68 -7.29 -13.54
N PRO A 361 -0.45 -6.78 -14.06
CA PRO A 361 -0.64 -5.34 -14.19
C PRO A 361 -0.57 -4.70 -12.81
N LEU A 362 0.18 -3.59 -12.72
CA LEU A 362 0.39 -2.89 -11.46
C LEU A 362 -0.24 -1.51 -11.50
N LEU A 363 -0.79 -1.10 -10.37
CA LEU A 363 -1.14 0.29 -10.09
C LEU A 363 0.15 1.13 -9.96
N PRO A 364 0.09 2.47 -10.09
CA PRO A 364 1.23 3.36 -9.84
C PRO A 364 1.87 3.17 -8.44
N SER A 365 1.09 2.67 -7.48
CA SER A 365 1.57 2.31 -6.14
C SER A 365 2.43 1.04 -6.08
N GLY A 366 2.57 0.30 -7.20
CA GLY A 366 3.26 -0.99 -7.27
C GLY A 366 2.41 -2.18 -6.80
N LYS A 367 1.14 -1.97 -6.46
CA LYS A 367 0.20 -3.04 -6.10
C LYS A 367 -0.40 -3.69 -7.36
N PRO A 368 -0.75 -5.00 -7.32
CA PRO A 368 -1.51 -5.63 -8.39
C PRO A 368 -2.82 -4.89 -8.67
N ASP A 369 -3.08 -4.63 -9.95
CA ASP A 369 -4.33 -4.03 -10.42
C ASP A 369 -5.39 -5.13 -10.60
N ARG A 370 -6.17 -5.38 -9.54
CA ARG A 370 -7.25 -6.39 -9.56
C ARG A 370 -8.35 -6.06 -10.55
N ALA A 371 -8.58 -4.77 -10.87
CA ALA A 371 -9.58 -4.38 -11.85
C ALA A 371 -9.13 -4.76 -13.27
N ALA A 372 -7.87 -4.49 -13.61
CA ALA A 372 -7.28 -4.92 -14.87
C ALA A 372 -7.26 -6.46 -14.98
N LEU A 373 -6.93 -7.18 -13.90
CA LEU A 373 -6.97 -8.65 -13.87
C LEU A 373 -8.38 -9.19 -14.11
N ARG A 374 -9.42 -8.59 -13.52
CA ARG A 374 -10.81 -8.97 -13.81
C ARG A 374 -11.16 -8.80 -15.30
N GLN A 375 -10.71 -7.70 -15.92
CA GLN A 375 -10.93 -7.49 -17.36
C GLN A 375 -10.23 -8.55 -18.22
N ILE A 376 -8.96 -8.87 -17.92
CA ILE A 376 -8.21 -9.95 -18.58
C ILE A 376 -8.96 -11.28 -18.43
N GLY A 377 -9.40 -11.61 -17.22
CA GLY A 377 -10.08 -12.87 -16.95
C GLY A 377 -11.43 -13.02 -17.66
N VAL A 378 -12.16 -11.92 -17.86
CA VAL A 378 -13.40 -11.92 -18.64
C VAL A 378 -13.13 -12.13 -20.13
N GLN A 379 -12.01 -11.62 -20.66
CA GLN A 379 -11.63 -11.81 -22.08
C GLN A 379 -11.09 -13.23 -22.37
N CYS A 380 -10.58 -13.92 -21.36
CA CYS A 380 -10.06 -15.29 -21.48
C CYS A 380 -11.12 -16.36 -21.14
N ALA A 381 -12.32 -15.99 -20.76
CA ALA A 381 -13.41 -16.88 -20.38
C ALA A 381 -14.33 -17.20 -21.56
#